data_1de5f6ba6b534e705eb3dfdf5fc34c60
#
_entry.id   1de5f6ba6b534e705eb3dfdf5fc34c60
#
_cell.length_a   1.000
_cell.length_b   1.000
_cell.length_c   1.000
_cell.angle_alpha   90.00
_cell.angle_beta   90.00
_cell.angle_gamma   90.00
#
_symmetry.space_group_name_H-M   'P 1'
#
loop_
_entity.id
_entity.type
_entity.pdbx_description
1 polymer ?
#
loop_
_entity_poly.entity_id
_entity_poly.type
_entity_poly.pdbx_seq_one_letter_code
_entity_poly.pdbx_strand_id
1 'polypeptide(L)'
;MGLDIFEEINNAILDLQSSELQTFEWSLKRLNELLNDEVLKVHNDELTENLNLEKLLEDSSNTGGSFVGSSKLLLPTDMKERLGYIILLVNWLSNDTNEVLGFCHHYFYSGNKIIAGIHSFNRQVLIPFARDYKNYITRKGANMEVKSSSIVSNNVFIVHGRDDLLKVEVARLIEKLGLSAIILHEQPNSGKTIIEKIEEYTNVGFGIVL
;
A
#
# COMPACT_ATOMS: atom_id res chain seq x y z
N MET A 1 -6.22 -14.58 -13.47
CA MET A 1 -6.36 -13.56 -12.42
C MET A 1 -4.96 -13.43 -11.81
N GLY A 2 -4.25 -12.34 -12.09
CA GLY A 2 -2.92 -12.11 -11.51
C GLY A 2 -3.06 -11.84 -10.01
N LEU A 3 -2.04 -12.24 -9.22
CA LEU A 3 -1.97 -11.85 -7.82
C LEU A 3 -1.88 -10.32 -7.72
N ASP A 4 -2.46 -9.74 -6.66
CA ASP A 4 -2.25 -8.34 -6.31
C ASP A 4 -0.75 -8.12 -6.03
N ILE A 5 -0.15 -7.05 -6.57
CA ILE A 5 1.28 -6.75 -6.38
C ILE A 5 1.69 -6.73 -4.91
N PHE A 6 0.78 -6.32 -4.01
CA PHE A 6 1.04 -6.35 -2.56
C PHE A 6 1.05 -7.76 -1.99
N GLU A 7 0.31 -8.70 -2.58
CA GLU A 7 0.40 -10.12 -2.23
C GLU A 7 1.74 -10.70 -2.68
N GLU A 8 2.21 -10.34 -3.88
CA GLU A 8 3.53 -10.77 -4.36
C GLU A 8 4.66 -10.20 -3.51
N ILE A 9 4.60 -8.93 -3.12
CA ILE A 9 5.56 -8.32 -2.17
C ILE A 9 5.55 -9.06 -0.83
N ASN A 10 4.38 -9.35 -0.28
CA ASN A 10 4.27 -10.10 0.96
C ASN A 10 4.83 -11.52 0.84
N ASN A 11 4.58 -12.21 -0.28
CA ASN A 11 5.12 -13.54 -0.53
C ASN A 11 6.65 -13.51 -0.64
N ALA A 12 7.24 -12.54 -1.35
CA ALA A 12 8.70 -12.40 -1.44
C ALA A 12 9.33 -12.16 -0.04
N ILE A 13 8.67 -11.42 0.84
CA ILE A 13 9.09 -11.20 2.22
C ILE A 13 8.97 -12.49 3.06
N LEU A 14 7.93 -13.28 2.88
CA LEU A 14 7.76 -14.58 3.54
C LEU A 14 8.79 -15.60 3.05
N ASP A 15 9.09 -15.61 1.76
CA ASP A 15 10.16 -16.43 1.18
C ASP A 15 11.52 -16.04 1.76
N LEU A 16 11.79 -14.75 1.92
CA LEU A 16 13.00 -14.28 2.58
C LEU A 16 13.07 -14.71 4.06
N GLN A 17 11.94 -14.76 4.78
CA GLN A 17 11.87 -15.21 6.17
C GLN A 17 12.18 -16.70 6.31
N SER A 18 11.85 -17.51 5.32
CA SER A 18 12.10 -18.96 5.28
C SER A 18 13.36 -19.35 4.51
N SER A 19 14.08 -18.38 3.94
CA SER A 19 15.26 -18.62 3.13
C SER A 19 16.46 -19.15 3.95
N GLU A 20 17.33 -19.84 3.26
CA GLU A 20 18.65 -20.23 3.74
C GLU A 20 19.75 -19.37 3.07
N LEU A 21 21.01 -19.51 3.51
CA LEU A 21 22.14 -18.74 2.95
C LEU A 21 22.30 -18.89 1.43
N GLN A 22 21.83 -19.97 0.86
CA GLN A 22 21.90 -20.23 -0.59
C GLN A 22 20.76 -19.64 -1.39
N THR A 23 19.67 -19.20 -0.73
CA THR A 23 18.42 -18.83 -1.41
C THR A 23 17.93 -17.42 -1.09
N PHE A 24 18.43 -16.78 -0.02
CA PHE A 24 17.97 -15.45 0.39
C PHE A 24 18.12 -14.38 -0.70
N GLU A 25 19.15 -14.49 -1.54
CA GLU A 25 19.40 -13.54 -2.61
C GLU A 25 18.26 -13.50 -3.63
N TRP A 26 17.66 -14.65 -3.94
CA TRP A 26 16.57 -14.71 -4.90
C TRP A 26 15.33 -14.00 -4.38
N SER A 27 14.99 -14.24 -3.14
CA SER A 27 13.83 -13.60 -2.49
C SER A 27 14.05 -12.10 -2.35
N LEU A 28 15.27 -11.66 -2.02
CA LEU A 28 15.61 -10.24 -1.91
C LEU A 28 15.55 -9.53 -3.27
N LYS A 29 16.12 -10.14 -4.32
CA LYS A 29 16.05 -9.61 -5.68
C LYS A 29 14.61 -9.56 -6.19
N ARG A 30 13.81 -10.61 -5.92
CA ARG A 30 12.39 -10.60 -6.27
C ARG A 30 11.64 -9.47 -5.58
N LEU A 31 11.89 -9.25 -4.28
CA LEU A 31 11.29 -8.12 -3.56
C LEU A 31 11.67 -6.79 -4.20
N ASN A 32 12.93 -6.61 -4.57
CA ASN A 32 13.39 -5.39 -5.23
C ASN A 32 12.73 -5.19 -6.61
N GLU A 33 12.61 -6.25 -7.42
CA GLU A 33 11.91 -6.19 -8.71
C GLU A 33 10.47 -5.72 -8.54
N LEU A 34 9.75 -6.29 -7.58
CA LEU A 34 8.37 -5.92 -7.29
C LEU A 34 8.22 -4.48 -6.81
N LEU A 35 9.16 -4.00 -5.99
CA LEU A 35 9.16 -2.59 -5.55
C LEU A 35 9.51 -1.62 -6.69
N ASN A 36 10.20 -2.09 -7.74
CA ASN A 36 10.52 -1.29 -8.94
C ASN A 36 9.50 -1.48 -10.08
N ASP A 37 8.36 -2.14 -9.81
CA ASP A 37 7.28 -2.28 -10.80
C ASP A 37 6.74 -0.91 -11.21
N GLU A 38 6.40 -0.76 -12.49
CA GLU A 38 5.92 0.51 -13.06
C GLU A 38 4.69 1.06 -12.33
N VAL A 39 3.83 0.19 -11.82
CA VAL A 39 2.62 0.56 -11.05
C VAL A 39 2.98 1.29 -9.76
N LEU A 40 4.09 0.95 -9.13
CA LEU A 40 4.54 1.54 -7.87
C LEU A 40 5.53 2.68 -8.04
N LYS A 41 6.12 2.84 -9.24
CA LYS A 41 7.22 3.75 -9.50
C LYS A 41 6.93 5.19 -9.07
N VAL A 42 5.80 5.76 -9.49
CA VAL A 42 5.44 7.16 -9.14
C VAL A 42 5.38 7.37 -7.62
N HIS A 43 4.87 6.38 -6.90
CA HIS A 43 4.77 6.44 -5.43
C HIS A 43 6.13 6.27 -4.78
N ASN A 44 6.98 5.41 -5.33
CA ASN A 44 8.32 5.16 -4.79
C ASN A 44 9.26 6.33 -5.06
N ASP A 45 9.18 6.95 -6.23
CA ASP A 45 9.93 8.17 -6.55
C ASP A 45 9.60 9.28 -5.53
N GLU A 46 8.31 9.48 -5.21
CA GLU A 46 7.89 10.46 -4.19
C GLU A 46 8.33 10.10 -2.75
N LEU A 47 8.32 8.80 -2.42
CA LEU A 47 8.74 8.33 -1.09
C LEU A 47 10.25 8.47 -0.88
N THR A 48 11.03 8.33 -1.93
CA THR A 48 12.50 8.36 -1.88
C THR A 48 13.09 9.74 -2.21
N GLU A 49 12.24 10.68 -2.64
CA GLU A 49 12.66 12.04 -2.97
C GLU A 49 13.35 12.70 -1.76
N ASN A 50 14.51 13.31 -2.02
CA ASN A 50 15.31 14.01 -1.02
C ASN A 50 15.85 13.15 0.15
N LEU A 51 15.77 11.83 0.09
CA LEU A 51 16.36 10.95 1.08
C LEU A 51 17.82 10.60 0.71
N ASN A 52 18.69 10.55 1.71
CA ASN A 52 20.10 10.17 1.56
C ASN A 52 20.40 8.94 2.41
N LEU A 53 20.49 7.77 1.74
CA LEU A 53 20.76 6.51 2.41
C LEU A 53 22.18 6.44 3.01
N GLU A 54 23.18 6.98 2.32
CA GLU A 54 24.57 6.96 2.79
C GLU A 54 24.70 7.69 4.13
N LYS A 55 24.08 8.88 4.22
CA LYS A 55 24.04 9.65 5.47
C LYS A 55 23.33 8.88 6.59
N LEU A 56 22.18 8.24 6.30
CA LEU A 56 21.48 7.44 7.30
C LEU A 56 22.34 6.28 7.82
N LEU A 57 23.08 5.60 6.94
CA LEU A 57 23.97 4.51 7.32
C LEU A 57 25.18 5.00 8.11
N GLU A 58 25.76 6.15 7.75
CA GLU A 58 26.83 6.80 8.48
C GLU A 58 26.38 7.19 9.89
N ASP A 59 25.25 7.90 10.02
CA ASP A 59 24.68 8.28 11.32
C ASP A 59 24.35 7.05 12.18
N SER A 60 23.84 5.98 11.55
CA SER A 60 23.51 4.71 12.21
C SER A 60 24.77 3.98 12.71
N SER A 61 25.87 4.00 11.95
CA SER A 61 27.12 3.35 12.33
C SER A 61 27.74 3.98 13.57
N ASN A 62 27.54 5.27 13.76
CA ASN A 62 28.02 6.03 14.92
C ASN A 62 27.24 5.75 16.23
N THR A 63 26.16 4.97 16.18
CA THR A 63 25.40 4.58 17.38
C THR A 63 26.04 3.44 18.16
N GLY A 64 27.02 2.76 17.60
CA GLY A 64 27.72 1.64 18.19
C GLY A 64 28.55 2.05 19.40
N GLY A 65 28.18 1.60 20.58
CA GLY A 65 28.84 1.93 21.81
C GLY A 65 29.16 0.76 22.74
N SER A 66 28.85 -0.46 22.34
CA SER A 66 29.10 -1.64 23.18
C SER A 66 29.94 -2.71 22.46
N PHE A 67 30.90 -3.25 23.16
CA PHE A 67 31.78 -4.33 22.70
C PHE A 67 31.02 -5.63 22.29
N VAL A 68 29.72 -5.71 22.58
CA VAL A 68 28.86 -6.89 22.36
C VAL A 68 27.55 -6.52 21.70
N GLY A 69 27.28 -5.25 21.35
CA GLY A 69 26.00 -4.82 20.78
C GLY A 69 26.11 -4.45 19.32
N SER A 70 25.11 -4.84 18.52
CA SER A 70 24.91 -4.31 17.19
C SER A 70 24.66 -2.80 17.26
N SER A 71 25.15 -2.06 16.27
CA SER A 71 24.74 -0.67 16.06
C SER A 71 23.23 -0.59 15.80
N LYS A 72 22.63 0.54 16.10
CA LYS A 72 21.20 0.73 15.87
C LYS A 72 20.98 1.40 14.52
N LEU A 73 20.20 0.77 13.65
CA LEU A 73 19.75 1.42 12.42
C LEU A 73 18.74 2.54 12.77
N LEU A 74 19.08 3.79 12.45
CA LEU A 74 18.33 4.99 12.79
C LEU A 74 17.22 5.29 11.76
N LEU A 75 16.28 4.37 11.59
CA LEU A 75 15.12 4.64 10.74
C LEU A 75 14.23 5.74 11.36
N PRO A 76 13.73 6.70 10.55
CA PRO A 76 12.87 7.78 11.01
C PRO A 76 11.58 7.28 11.68
N THR A 77 11.06 8.07 12.61
CA THR A 77 9.74 7.82 13.21
C THR A 77 8.60 8.21 12.27
N ASP A 78 8.82 9.18 11.39
CA ASP A 78 7.88 9.49 10.33
C ASP A 78 7.70 8.29 9.39
N MET A 79 6.43 7.95 9.13
CA MET A 79 6.09 6.78 8.34
C MET A 79 6.50 6.93 6.87
N LYS A 80 6.31 8.11 6.28
CA LYS A 80 6.61 8.34 4.87
C LYS A 80 8.12 8.24 4.61
N GLU A 81 8.92 8.93 5.41
CA GLU A 81 10.38 8.87 5.33
C GLU A 81 10.90 7.45 5.58
N ARG A 82 10.36 6.76 6.58
CA ARG A 82 10.73 5.39 6.90
C ARG A 82 10.46 4.43 5.75
N LEU A 83 9.30 4.53 5.08
CA LEU A 83 8.98 3.72 3.90
C LEU A 83 10.00 3.98 2.78
N GLY A 84 10.31 5.25 2.50
CA GLY A 84 11.30 5.61 1.49
C GLY A 84 12.69 5.05 1.79
N TYR A 85 13.18 5.18 3.02
CA TYR A 85 14.48 4.60 3.40
C TYR A 85 14.51 3.08 3.29
N ILE A 86 13.40 2.38 3.59
CA ILE A 86 13.37 0.91 3.43
C ILE A 86 13.39 0.52 1.96
N ILE A 87 12.74 1.26 1.07
CA ILE A 87 12.83 1.05 -0.39
C ILE A 87 14.28 1.22 -0.86
N LEU A 88 14.95 2.30 -0.44
CA LEU A 88 16.36 2.54 -0.77
C LEU A 88 17.27 1.43 -0.22
N LEU A 89 17.02 0.96 1.01
CA LEU A 89 17.77 -0.15 1.62
C LEU A 89 17.61 -1.45 0.83
N VAL A 90 16.38 -1.81 0.44
CA VAL A 90 16.14 -3.03 -0.36
C VAL A 90 16.85 -2.94 -1.70
N ASN A 91 16.77 -1.78 -2.36
CA ASN A 91 17.47 -1.55 -3.63
C ASN A 91 19.00 -1.69 -3.46
N TRP A 92 19.58 -1.03 -2.48
CA TRP A 92 21.02 -1.11 -2.20
C TRP A 92 21.48 -2.54 -1.88
N LEU A 93 20.79 -3.23 -0.97
CA LEU A 93 21.11 -4.60 -0.55
C LEU A 93 20.94 -5.63 -1.67
N SER A 94 19.98 -5.43 -2.59
CA SER A 94 19.75 -6.33 -3.73
C SER A 94 20.80 -6.17 -4.84
N ASN A 95 21.43 -4.99 -4.94
CA ASN A 95 22.50 -4.73 -5.92
C ASN A 95 23.83 -5.34 -5.51
N ASP A 96 24.12 -5.41 -4.22
CA ASP A 96 25.29 -6.11 -3.68
C ASP A 96 24.89 -7.02 -2.52
N THR A 97 24.62 -8.27 -2.84
CA THR A 97 24.19 -9.26 -1.85
C THR A 97 25.28 -9.64 -0.84
N ASN A 98 26.55 -9.33 -1.12
CA ASN A 98 27.63 -9.53 -0.13
C ASN A 98 27.46 -8.56 1.04
N GLU A 99 26.98 -7.36 0.79
CA GLU A 99 26.71 -6.35 1.83
C GLU A 99 25.59 -6.78 2.79
N VAL A 100 24.65 -7.62 2.33
CA VAL A 100 23.52 -8.08 3.16
C VAL A 100 23.97 -8.74 4.44
N LEU A 101 24.95 -9.64 4.36
CA LEU A 101 25.45 -10.37 5.52
C LEU A 101 26.15 -9.43 6.52
N GLY A 102 26.97 -8.52 6.00
CA GLY A 102 27.64 -7.50 6.80
C GLY A 102 26.64 -6.55 7.48
N PHE A 103 25.71 -6.02 6.72
CA PHE A 103 24.63 -5.15 7.20
C PHE A 103 23.77 -5.83 8.28
N CYS A 104 23.29 -7.04 8.00
CA CYS A 104 22.45 -7.77 8.95
C CYS A 104 23.22 -8.18 10.20
N HIS A 105 24.51 -8.52 10.07
CA HIS A 105 25.37 -8.80 11.23
C HIS A 105 25.57 -7.55 12.07
N HIS A 106 25.78 -6.40 11.44
CA HIS A 106 26.05 -5.14 12.12
C HIS A 106 24.83 -4.57 12.86
N TYR A 107 23.64 -4.61 12.24
CA TYR A 107 22.43 -3.97 12.78
C TYR A 107 21.42 -4.94 13.39
N PHE A 108 21.41 -6.20 12.96
CA PHE A 108 20.37 -7.18 13.30
C PHE A 108 20.94 -8.49 13.82
N TYR A 109 22.11 -8.43 14.46
CA TYR A 109 22.74 -9.64 15.02
C TYR A 109 21.75 -10.44 15.88
N SER A 110 21.62 -11.73 15.57
CA SER A 110 20.69 -12.62 16.26
C SER A 110 21.25 -14.03 16.35
N GLY A 111 22.08 -14.27 17.36
CA GLY A 111 22.64 -15.58 17.65
C GLY A 111 23.77 -16.03 16.70
N ASN A 112 24.09 -17.33 16.74
CA ASN A 112 25.30 -17.87 16.14
C ASN A 112 25.20 -18.19 14.62
N LYS A 113 24.01 -18.10 14.03
CA LYS A 113 23.81 -18.38 12.61
C LYS A 113 23.79 -17.08 11.81
N ILE A 114 24.60 -16.99 10.76
CA ILE A 114 24.66 -15.79 9.90
C ILE A 114 23.29 -15.44 9.31
N ILE A 115 22.52 -16.44 8.86
CA ILE A 115 21.17 -16.24 8.30
C ILE A 115 20.19 -15.65 9.32
N ALA A 116 20.43 -15.85 10.63
CA ALA A 116 19.55 -15.33 11.67
C ALA A 116 19.48 -13.79 11.69
N GLY A 117 20.54 -13.11 11.26
CA GLY A 117 20.54 -11.65 11.07
C GLY A 117 19.57 -11.22 9.96
N ILE A 118 19.55 -11.92 8.83
CA ILE A 118 18.64 -11.67 7.71
C ILE A 118 17.18 -11.88 8.17
N HIS A 119 16.90 -12.99 8.85
CA HIS A 119 15.56 -13.24 9.39
C HIS A 119 15.14 -12.19 10.43
N SER A 120 16.10 -11.68 11.21
CA SER A 120 15.86 -10.62 12.19
C SER A 120 15.54 -9.29 11.51
N PHE A 121 16.29 -8.91 10.48
CA PHE A 121 16.00 -7.74 9.62
C PHE A 121 14.61 -7.85 8.98
N ASN A 122 14.32 -9.00 8.39
CA ASN A 122 13.03 -9.25 7.75
C ASN A 122 11.87 -9.07 8.74
N ARG A 123 11.96 -9.72 9.90
CA ARG A 123 10.92 -9.65 10.94
C ARG A 123 10.74 -8.24 11.51
N GLN A 124 11.84 -7.51 11.75
CA GLN A 124 11.79 -6.20 12.40
C GLN A 124 11.48 -5.06 11.44
N VAL A 125 11.86 -5.19 10.15
CA VAL A 125 11.79 -4.10 9.17
C VAL A 125 10.86 -4.43 8.01
N LEU A 126 11.08 -5.55 7.30
CA LEU A 126 10.38 -5.79 6.03
C LEU A 126 8.92 -6.24 6.23
N ILE A 127 8.63 -7.07 7.24
CA ILE A 127 7.24 -7.47 7.54
C ILE A 127 6.36 -6.26 7.94
N PRO A 128 6.79 -5.40 8.88
CA PRO A 128 6.06 -4.16 9.17
C PRO A 128 5.96 -3.22 7.96
N PHE A 129 7.04 -3.11 7.17
CA PHE A 129 7.06 -2.32 5.95
C PHE A 129 5.98 -2.75 4.96
N ALA A 130 5.84 -4.04 4.65
CA ALA A 130 4.85 -4.53 3.69
C ALA A 130 3.43 -4.06 4.05
N ARG A 131 3.07 -4.18 5.33
CA ARG A 131 1.77 -3.73 5.84
C ARG A 131 1.59 -2.22 5.70
N ASP A 132 2.57 -1.44 6.17
CA ASP A 132 2.48 0.01 6.23
C ASP A 132 2.55 0.60 4.81
N TYR A 133 3.35 0.01 3.92
CA TYR A 133 3.46 0.37 2.52
C TYR A 133 2.15 0.13 1.76
N LYS A 134 1.57 -1.07 1.86
CA LYS A 134 0.25 -1.36 1.28
C LYS A 134 -0.80 -0.33 1.73
N ASN A 135 -0.87 -0.07 3.04
CA ASN A 135 -1.81 0.90 3.59
C ASN A 135 -1.58 2.32 3.05
N TYR A 136 -0.31 2.74 2.91
CA TYR A 136 0.04 4.05 2.39
C TYR A 136 -0.39 4.20 0.93
N ILE A 137 -0.03 3.27 0.06
CA ILE A 137 -0.36 3.29 -1.37
C ILE A 137 -1.88 3.22 -1.59
N THR A 138 -2.57 2.29 -0.90
CA THR A 138 -4.02 2.13 -1.03
C THR A 138 -4.78 3.40 -0.60
N ARG A 139 -4.36 4.05 0.49
CA ARG A 139 -4.96 5.32 0.93
C ARG A 139 -4.70 6.46 -0.05
N LYS A 140 -3.51 6.51 -0.66
CA LYS A 140 -3.22 7.49 -1.70
C LYS A 140 -4.05 7.26 -2.96
N GLY A 141 -4.17 6.01 -3.41
CA GLY A 141 -5.03 5.63 -4.53
C GLY A 141 -6.48 6.05 -4.27
N ALA A 142 -7.04 5.70 -3.11
CA ALA A 142 -8.38 6.11 -2.71
C ALA A 142 -8.54 7.64 -2.65
N ASN A 143 -7.54 8.37 -2.16
CA ASN A 143 -7.56 9.84 -2.16
C ASN A 143 -7.40 10.44 -3.57
N MET A 144 -6.72 9.78 -4.49
CA MET A 144 -6.64 10.16 -5.89
C MET A 144 -7.96 9.89 -6.62
N GLU A 145 -8.61 8.77 -6.37
CA GLU A 145 -9.94 8.47 -6.88
C GLU A 145 -10.97 9.48 -6.37
N VAL A 146 -10.93 9.84 -5.10
CA VAL A 146 -11.78 10.90 -4.53
C VAL A 146 -11.45 12.28 -5.14
N LYS A 147 -10.20 12.57 -5.48
CA LYS A 147 -9.84 13.83 -6.15
C LYS A 147 -10.13 13.82 -7.66
N SER A 148 -10.04 12.67 -8.33
CA SER A 148 -10.41 12.52 -9.74
C SER A 148 -11.91 12.35 -9.95
N SER A 149 -12.61 11.83 -8.95
CA SER A 149 -14.07 11.71 -8.93
C SER A 149 -14.80 12.94 -8.37
N SER A 150 -14.10 14.04 -8.12
CA SER A 150 -14.74 15.34 -7.85
C SER A 150 -15.28 16.03 -9.14
N ILE A 151 -15.78 15.28 -10.08
CA ILE A 151 -17.02 15.67 -10.74
C ILE A 151 -18.07 15.46 -9.65
N VAL A 152 -18.45 16.54 -8.98
CA VAL A 152 -19.59 16.52 -8.08
C VAL A 152 -20.77 16.08 -8.93
N SER A 153 -21.05 14.78 -8.93
CA SER A 153 -22.23 14.26 -9.61
C SER A 153 -23.42 14.81 -8.83
N ASN A 154 -24.21 15.65 -9.45
CA ASN A 154 -25.45 16.15 -8.88
C ASN A 154 -26.51 15.05 -8.76
N ASN A 155 -26.16 13.82 -9.08
CA ASN A 155 -27.05 12.67 -9.03
C ASN A 155 -27.10 12.09 -7.61
N VAL A 156 -28.29 11.82 -7.15
CA VAL A 156 -28.57 11.16 -5.87
C VAL A 156 -29.29 9.84 -6.14
N PHE A 157 -28.71 8.73 -5.75
CA PHE A 157 -29.28 7.42 -5.93
C PHE A 157 -30.28 7.10 -4.80
N ILE A 158 -31.52 6.72 -5.15
CA ILE A 158 -32.56 6.36 -4.19
C ILE A 158 -32.75 4.85 -4.23
N VAL A 159 -32.40 4.17 -3.13
CA VAL A 159 -32.77 2.79 -2.87
C VAL A 159 -34.01 2.78 -2.01
N HIS A 160 -35.11 2.18 -2.50
CA HIS A 160 -36.36 2.18 -1.78
C HIS A 160 -36.98 0.78 -1.67
N GLY A 161 -37.79 0.59 -0.64
CA GLY A 161 -38.63 -0.58 -0.46
C GLY A 161 -39.95 -0.47 -1.25
N ARG A 162 -41.09 -0.82 -0.60
CA ARG A 162 -42.43 -0.86 -1.22
C ARG A 162 -43.22 0.43 -1.08
N ASP A 163 -42.69 1.43 -0.38
CA ASP A 163 -43.37 2.69 -0.14
C ASP A 163 -43.14 3.66 -1.30
N ASP A 164 -44.09 3.67 -2.26
CA ASP A 164 -44.01 4.54 -3.42
C ASP A 164 -44.26 6.03 -3.09
N LEU A 165 -45.01 6.34 -2.02
CA LEU A 165 -45.23 7.73 -1.62
C LEU A 165 -43.96 8.39 -1.12
N LEU A 166 -43.28 7.73 -0.18
CA LEU A 166 -42.03 8.22 0.41
C LEU A 166 -40.96 8.40 -0.67
N LYS A 167 -40.83 7.45 -1.59
CA LYS A 167 -39.91 7.52 -2.73
C LYS A 167 -40.10 8.80 -3.55
N VAL A 168 -41.37 9.10 -3.92
CA VAL A 168 -41.69 10.26 -4.74
C VAL A 168 -41.48 11.58 -3.98
N GLU A 169 -41.79 11.63 -2.69
CA GLU A 169 -41.56 12.81 -1.88
C GLU A 169 -40.07 13.12 -1.72
N VAL A 170 -39.24 12.11 -1.49
CA VAL A 170 -37.80 12.25 -1.40
C VAL A 170 -37.18 12.66 -2.74
N ALA A 171 -37.62 12.07 -3.85
CA ALA A 171 -37.15 12.46 -5.18
C ALA A 171 -37.46 13.94 -5.47
N ARG A 172 -38.68 14.42 -5.16
CA ARG A 172 -39.08 15.82 -5.31
C ARG A 172 -38.29 16.78 -4.43
N LEU A 173 -37.93 16.34 -3.22
CA LEU A 173 -37.06 17.13 -2.33
C LEU A 173 -35.64 17.28 -2.93
N ILE A 174 -35.07 16.20 -3.45
CA ILE A 174 -33.77 16.19 -4.11
C ILE A 174 -33.76 17.14 -5.31
N GLU A 175 -34.80 17.08 -6.15
CA GLU A 175 -34.93 17.97 -7.30
C GLU A 175 -35.07 19.45 -6.89
N LYS A 176 -35.83 19.75 -5.81
CA LYS A 176 -35.91 21.11 -5.27
C LYS A 176 -34.59 21.67 -4.76
N LEU A 177 -33.66 20.79 -4.36
CA LEU A 177 -32.31 21.15 -3.97
C LEU A 177 -31.35 21.34 -5.16
N GLY A 178 -31.86 21.23 -6.40
CA GLY A 178 -31.03 21.34 -7.62
C GLY A 178 -30.23 20.11 -7.94
N LEU A 179 -30.54 18.96 -7.32
CA LEU A 179 -29.91 17.68 -7.56
C LEU A 179 -30.82 16.79 -8.45
N SER A 180 -30.26 15.75 -9.04
CA SER A 180 -30.97 14.80 -9.88
C SER A 180 -31.25 13.50 -9.13
N ALA A 181 -32.48 13.11 -8.94
CA ALA A 181 -32.85 11.85 -8.31
C ALA A 181 -32.77 10.70 -9.31
N ILE A 182 -32.06 9.64 -8.97
CA ILE A 182 -31.98 8.39 -9.74
C ILE A 182 -32.64 7.28 -8.94
N ILE A 183 -33.77 6.80 -9.48
CA ILE A 183 -34.52 5.68 -8.93
C ILE A 183 -34.29 4.46 -9.84
N LEU A 184 -33.67 3.40 -9.32
CA LEU A 184 -33.22 2.25 -10.11
C LEU A 184 -34.33 1.58 -10.91
N HIS A 185 -35.53 1.47 -10.34
CA HIS A 185 -36.67 0.78 -10.94
C HIS A 185 -37.29 1.58 -12.09
N GLU A 186 -37.11 2.90 -12.13
CA GLU A 186 -37.58 3.78 -13.18
C GLU A 186 -36.61 3.85 -14.38
N GLN A 187 -35.41 3.31 -14.25
CA GLN A 187 -34.43 3.29 -15.33
C GLN A 187 -34.71 2.19 -16.34
N PRO A 188 -34.48 2.41 -17.66
CA PRO A 188 -34.74 1.44 -18.72
C PRO A 188 -34.10 0.10 -18.44
N ASN A 189 -34.83 -1.00 -18.62
CA ASN A 189 -34.34 -2.35 -18.30
C ASN A 189 -33.33 -2.87 -19.30
N SER A 190 -33.27 -2.42 -20.53
CA SER A 190 -32.28 -2.78 -21.58
C SER A 190 -31.75 -4.22 -21.53
N GLY A 191 -32.48 -5.17 -20.93
CA GLY A 191 -32.05 -6.57 -20.75
C GLY A 191 -31.00 -6.80 -19.65
N LYS A 192 -30.71 -5.79 -18.82
CA LYS A 192 -29.71 -5.87 -17.76
C LYS A 192 -30.25 -6.41 -16.44
N THR A 193 -29.40 -7.10 -15.69
CA THR A 193 -29.69 -7.50 -14.32
C THR A 193 -29.71 -6.30 -13.37
N ILE A 194 -30.27 -6.46 -12.16
CA ILE A 194 -30.26 -5.41 -11.12
C ILE A 194 -28.84 -4.99 -10.77
N ILE A 195 -27.89 -5.94 -10.73
CA ILE A 195 -26.48 -5.68 -10.39
C ILE A 195 -25.82 -4.82 -11.48
N GLU A 196 -25.98 -5.17 -12.74
CA GLU A 196 -25.44 -4.40 -13.87
C GLU A 196 -26.05 -2.98 -13.94
N LYS A 197 -27.31 -2.82 -13.57
CA LYS A 197 -27.93 -1.48 -13.44
C LYS A 197 -27.33 -0.68 -12.28
N ILE A 198 -27.10 -1.30 -11.14
CA ILE A 198 -26.45 -0.64 -10.01
C ILE A 198 -25.05 -0.16 -10.43
N GLU A 199 -24.26 -0.99 -11.09
CA GLU A 199 -22.93 -0.62 -11.57
C GLU A 199 -22.95 0.53 -12.58
N GLU A 200 -23.91 0.56 -13.49
CA GLU A 200 -24.05 1.63 -14.49
C GLU A 200 -24.43 2.97 -13.87
N TYR A 201 -25.26 2.96 -12.83
CA TYR A 201 -25.78 4.19 -12.19
C TYR A 201 -25.05 4.55 -10.90
N THR A 202 -23.93 3.90 -10.56
CA THR A 202 -23.12 4.19 -9.35
C THR A 202 -22.32 5.48 -9.42
N ASN A 203 -22.25 6.16 -10.58
CA ASN A 203 -21.61 7.48 -10.66
C ASN A 203 -22.53 8.57 -10.06
N VAL A 204 -22.71 8.52 -8.75
CA VAL A 204 -23.59 9.41 -7.98
C VAL A 204 -22.80 10.07 -6.85
N GLY A 205 -23.21 11.30 -6.47
CA GLY A 205 -22.62 12.01 -5.34
C GLY A 205 -23.08 11.47 -3.98
N PHE A 206 -24.32 10.98 -3.90
CA PHE A 206 -24.95 10.49 -2.66
C PHE A 206 -25.90 9.34 -2.93
N GLY A 207 -26.09 8.47 -1.93
CA GLY A 207 -27.13 7.45 -1.90
C GLY A 207 -28.05 7.62 -0.70
N ILE A 208 -29.36 7.48 -0.91
CA ILE A 208 -30.40 7.50 0.13
C ILE A 208 -31.10 6.14 0.14
N VAL A 209 -31.24 5.55 1.31
CA VAL A 209 -31.95 4.28 1.52
C VAL A 209 -33.20 4.58 2.33
N LEU A 210 -34.38 4.17 1.79
CA LEU A 210 -35.72 4.37 2.38
C LEU A 210 -36.32 3.06 2.86
#